data_87bc4ad1efd6e3eb9938da82b869ba9e
#
_entry.id   87bc4ad1efd6e3eb9938da82b869ba9e
#
_cell.length_a   1.000
_cell.length_b   1.000
_cell.length_c   1.000
_cell.angle_alpha   90.00
_cell.angle_beta   90.00
_cell.angle_gamma   90.00
#
_symmetry.space_group_name_H-M   'P 1'
#
loop_
_entity.id
_entity.type
_entity.pdbx_description
1 polymer ?
#
loop_
_entity_poly.entity_id
_entity_poly.type
_entity_poly.pdbx_seq_one_letter_code
_entity_poly.pdbx_strand_id
1 'polypeptide(L)'
;LRPQVGIRVNLPLRLDRRRGAVAEASARLEERRAALARQLNQVAFDVQQAYAEVRESEQAAALYARRILPAARENVKSAQSGYMTGNIPFLALIEAQRSLVELRDRSYLAIADSERRRATLERVVGGPLPNASTGR
;
A
#
# COMPACT_ATOMS: atom_id res chain seq x y z
N LEU A 1 -5.23 -91.81 -15.91
CA LEU A 1 -4.54 -90.54 -15.87
C LEU A 1 -5.17 -89.55 -16.89
N ARG A 2 -5.96 -88.57 -16.35
CA ARG A 2 -6.50 -87.47 -17.20
C ARG A 2 -5.60 -86.29 -17.11
N PRO A 3 -4.99 -85.82 -18.19
CA PRO A 3 -4.16 -84.62 -18.14
C PRO A 3 -5.06 -83.38 -17.97
N GLN A 4 -4.85 -82.60 -16.93
CA GLN A 4 -5.46 -81.28 -16.74
C GLN A 4 -4.48 -80.23 -17.25
N VAL A 5 -4.86 -79.49 -18.28
CA VAL A 5 -4.13 -78.32 -18.80
C VAL A 5 -4.83 -77.07 -18.24
N GLY A 6 -4.19 -76.34 -17.40
CA GLY A 6 -4.70 -75.06 -16.87
C GLY A 6 -3.89 -73.92 -17.45
N ILE A 7 -4.54 -72.93 -18.09
CA ILE A 7 -3.92 -71.68 -18.48
C ILE A 7 -4.15 -70.68 -17.37
N ARG A 8 -3.06 -70.18 -16.76
CA ARG A 8 -3.12 -69.09 -15.76
C ARG A 8 -2.76 -67.76 -16.43
N VAL A 9 -3.79 -66.98 -16.71
CA VAL A 9 -3.59 -65.61 -17.26
C VAL A 9 -3.48 -64.65 -16.08
N ASN A 10 -2.29 -64.13 -15.87
CA ASN A 10 -2.03 -63.09 -14.88
C ASN A 10 -2.15 -61.72 -15.56
N LEU A 11 -3.33 -61.11 -15.51
CA LEU A 11 -3.55 -59.74 -16.01
C LEU A 11 -3.18 -58.75 -14.91
N PRO A 12 -2.09 -58.00 -15.02
CA PRO A 12 -1.75 -56.94 -14.05
C PRO A 12 -2.67 -55.74 -14.31
N LEU A 13 -3.88 -55.78 -13.81
CA LEU A 13 -4.83 -54.66 -13.86
C LEU A 13 -4.42 -53.61 -12.82
N ARG A 14 -3.35 -52.86 -13.15
CA ARG A 14 -2.89 -51.69 -12.36
C ARG A 14 -3.76 -50.46 -12.64
N LEU A 15 -5.03 -50.61 -12.90
CA LEU A 15 -5.97 -49.50 -13.15
C LEU A 15 -6.13 -48.61 -11.94
N ASP A 16 -6.08 -49.15 -10.73
CA ASP A 16 -6.20 -48.39 -9.50
C ASP A 16 -4.99 -47.45 -9.27
N ARG A 17 -3.80 -47.90 -9.64
CA ARG A 17 -2.58 -47.08 -9.56
C ARG A 17 -2.60 -45.88 -10.51
N ARG A 18 -3.15 -46.10 -11.70
CA ARG A 18 -3.30 -45.00 -12.70
C ARG A 18 -4.42 -44.07 -12.28
N ARG A 19 -5.53 -44.54 -11.76
CA ARG A 19 -6.62 -43.71 -11.22
C ARG A 19 -6.14 -42.91 -10.01
N GLY A 20 -5.37 -43.49 -9.11
CA GLY A 20 -4.76 -42.81 -7.99
C GLY A 20 -3.80 -41.69 -8.43
N ALA A 21 -2.94 -41.93 -9.42
CA ALA A 21 -2.03 -40.94 -9.97
C ALA A 21 -2.78 -39.78 -10.64
N VAL A 22 -3.87 -40.05 -11.37
CA VAL A 22 -4.71 -39.00 -11.96
C VAL A 22 -5.42 -38.17 -10.88
N ALA A 23 -5.97 -38.82 -9.85
CA ALA A 23 -6.61 -38.14 -8.72
C ALA A 23 -5.61 -37.25 -7.96
N GLU A 24 -4.40 -37.74 -7.71
CA GLU A 24 -3.34 -36.96 -7.09
C GLU A 24 -2.93 -35.74 -7.95
N ALA A 25 -2.76 -35.95 -9.26
CA ALA A 25 -2.41 -34.85 -10.18
C ALA A 25 -3.52 -33.79 -10.25
N SER A 26 -4.80 -34.22 -10.27
CA SER A 26 -5.93 -33.28 -10.26
C SER A 26 -6.02 -32.49 -8.93
N ALA A 27 -5.80 -33.14 -7.78
CA ALA A 27 -5.78 -32.48 -6.48
C ALA A 27 -4.64 -31.44 -6.41
N ARG A 28 -3.45 -31.77 -6.92
CA ARG A 28 -2.32 -30.83 -6.99
C ARG A 28 -2.63 -29.65 -7.92
N LEU A 29 -3.34 -29.88 -9.04
CA LEU A 29 -3.76 -28.80 -9.93
C LEU A 29 -4.71 -27.83 -9.22
N GLU A 30 -5.71 -28.36 -8.52
CA GLU A 30 -6.65 -27.51 -7.75
C GLU A 30 -5.96 -26.76 -6.61
N GLU A 31 -5.01 -27.37 -5.92
CA GLU A 31 -4.17 -26.70 -4.93
C GLU A 31 -3.40 -25.51 -5.55
N ARG A 32 -2.76 -25.72 -6.71
CA ARG A 32 -2.02 -24.67 -7.41
C ARG A 32 -2.92 -23.53 -7.91
N ARG A 33 -4.12 -23.88 -8.41
CA ARG A 33 -5.12 -22.87 -8.79
C ARG A 33 -5.58 -22.04 -7.60
N ALA A 34 -5.87 -22.68 -6.48
CA ALA A 34 -6.26 -21.99 -5.26
C ALA A 34 -5.12 -21.12 -4.70
N ALA A 35 -3.87 -21.57 -4.78
CA ALA A 35 -2.70 -20.78 -4.41
C ALA A 35 -2.53 -19.54 -5.29
N LEU A 36 -2.69 -19.69 -6.61
CA LEU A 36 -2.65 -18.57 -7.55
C LEU A 36 -3.76 -17.56 -7.26
N ALA A 37 -4.99 -18.02 -7.07
CA ALA A 37 -6.12 -17.14 -6.74
C ALA A 37 -5.87 -16.35 -5.44
N ARG A 38 -5.34 -16.99 -4.40
CA ARG A 38 -4.95 -16.30 -3.15
C ARG A 38 -3.89 -15.23 -3.40
N GLN A 39 -2.89 -15.54 -4.22
CA GLN A 39 -1.81 -14.60 -4.52
C GLN A 39 -2.30 -13.39 -5.31
N LEU A 40 -3.19 -13.60 -6.29
CA LEU A 40 -3.82 -12.52 -7.04
C LEU A 40 -4.65 -11.60 -6.13
N ASN A 41 -5.43 -12.19 -5.21
CA ASN A 41 -6.22 -11.42 -4.25
C ASN A 41 -5.32 -10.63 -3.29
N GLN A 42 -4.19 -11.22 -2.85
CA GLN A 42 -3.22 -10.52 -2.00
C GLN A 42 -2.61 -9.31 -2.71
N VAL A 43 -2.17 -9.49 -3.97
CA VAL A 43 -1.62 -8.37 -4.76
C VAL A 43 -2.67 -7.27 -4.96
N ALA A 44 -3.91 -7.64 -5.26
CA ALA A 44 -4.99 -6.66 -5.41
C ALA A 44 -5.24 -5.88 -4.12
N PHE A 45 -5.21 -6.56 -2.97
CA PHE A 45 -5.33 -5.93 -1.65
C PHE A 45 -4.16 -4.97 -1.38
N ASP A 46 -2.93 -5.42 -1.61
CA ASP A 46 -1.72 -4.61 -1.36
C ASP A 46 -1.70 -3.33 -2.22
N VAL A 47 -2.12 -3.43 -3.49
CA VAL A 47 -2.26 -2.27 -4.38
C VAL A 47 -3.31 -1.30 -3.85
N GLN A 48 -4.48 -1.79 -3.45
CA GLN A 48 -5.55 -0.95 -2.92
C GLN A 48 -5.14 -0.24 -1.62
N GLN A 49 -4.48 -0.97 -0.72
CA GLN A 49 -3.95 -0.41 0.52
C GLN A 49 -2.91 0.69 0.22
N ALA A 50 -1.91 0.40 -0.60
CA ALA A 50 -0.87 1.37 -0.95
C ALA A 50 -1.46 2.61 -1.65
N TYR A 51 -2.47 2.44 -2.51
CA TYR A 51 -3.17 3.56 -3.13
C TYR A 51 -3.92 4.44 -2.12
N ALA A 52 -4.63 3.82 -1.16
CA ALA A 52 -5.34 4.56 -0.11
C ALA A 52 -4.35 5.38 0.75
N GLU A 53 -3.19 4.79 1.09
CA GLU A 53 -2.14 5.46 1.85
C GLU A 53 -1.52 6.64 1.11
N VAL A 54 -1.32 6.53 -0.21
CA VAL A 54 -0.87 7.66 -1.05
C VAL A 54 -1.90 8.79 -1.00
N ARG A 55 -3.19 8.47 -1.22
CA ARG A 55 -4.26 9.46 -1.18
C ARG A 55 -4.34 10.20 0.15
N GLU A 56 -4.21 9.48 1.26
CA GLU A 56 -4.21 10.06 2.60
C GLU A 56 -3.02 11.02 2.78
N SER A 57 -1.82 10.59 2.42
CA SER A 57 -0.60 11.41 2.57
C SER A 57 -0.60 12.66 1.68
N GLU A 58 -1.08 12.56 0.44
CA GLU A 58 -1.26 13.71 -0.46
C GLU A 58 -2.26 14.72 0.12
N GLN A 59 -3.37 14.25 0.69
CA GLN A 59 -4.36 15.11 1.35
C GLN A 59 -3.76 15.82 2.57
N ALA A 60 -2.96 15.10 3.38
CA ALA A 60 -2.26 15.68 4.51
C ALA A 60 -1.26 16.76 4.07
N ALA A 61 -0.42 16.50 3.07
CA ALA A 61 0.51 17.48 2.53
C ALA A 61 -0.22 18.71 1.95
N ALA A 62 -1.31 18.51 1.23
CA ALA A 62 -2.14 19.58 0.69
C ALA A 62 -2.81 20.42 1.81
N LEU A 63 -3.21 19.80 2.90
CA LEU A 63 -3.78 20.49 4.07
C LEU A 63 -2.76 21.43 4.71
N TYR A 64 -1.53 20.96 4.90
CA TYR A 64 -0.43 21.82 5.39
C TYR A 64 -0.18 22.99 4.44
N ALA A 65 -0.05 22.74 3.15
CA ALA A 65 0.28 23.77 2.17
C ALA A 65 -0.82 24.82 2.02
N ARG A 66 -2.08 24.40 1.97
CA ARG A 66 -3.21 25.27 1.59
C ARG A 66 -3.93 25.91 2.77
N ARG A 67 -3.85 25.35 3.96
CA ARG A 67 -4.63 25.81 5.12
C ARG A 67 -3.77 26.08 6.36
N ILE A 68 -2.97 25.12 6.79
CA ILE A 68 -2.26 25.22 8.07
C ILE A 68 -1.16 26.29 8.02
N LEU A 69 -0.30 26.25 7.01
CA LEU A 69 0.81 27.23 6.89
C LEU A 69 0.33 28.66 6.62
N PRO A 70 -0.66 28.92 5.75
CA PRO A 70 -1.23 30.25 5.63
C PRO A 70 -1.84 30.76 6.94
N ALA A 71 -2.62 29.95 7.66
CA ALA A 71 -3.21 30.34 8.95
C ALA A 71 -2.13 30.63 10.00
N ALA A 72 -1.07 29.83 10.06
CA ALA A 72 0.05 30.07 10.98
C ALA A 72 0.80 31.38 10.66
N ARG A 73 0.96 31.72 9.37
CA ARG A 73 1.57 33.01 8.98
C ARG A 73 0.69 34.19 9.38
N GLU A 74 -0.62 34.09 9.19
CA GLU A 74 -1.56 35.13 9.63
C GLU A 74 -1.59 35.27 11.16
N ASN A 75 -1.46 34.16 11.90
CA ASN A 75 -1.34 34.19 13.36
C ASN A 75 -0.09 34.97 13.80
N VAL A 76 1.07 34.70 13.19
CA VAL A 76 2.30 35.46 13.47
C VAL A 76 2.12 36.95 13.16
N LYS A 77 1.50 37.29 12.03
CA LYS A 77 1.24 38.69 11.65
C LYS A 77 0.30 39.40 12.64
N SER A 78 -0.75 38.70 13.08
CA SER A 78 -1.66 39.22 14.10
C SER A 78 -0.95 39.41 15.46
N ALA A 79 -0.12 38.44 15.85
CA ALA A 79 0.68 38.56 17.08
C ALA A 79 1.69 39.72 16.99
N GLN A 80 2.32 39.93 15.85
CA GLN A 80 3.22 41.06 15.63
C GLN A 80 2.49 42.40 15.76
N SER A 81 1.33 42.55 15.14
CA SER A 81 0.50 43.76 15.26
C SER A 81 0.03 43.98 16.70
N GLY A 82 -0.43 42.94 17.41
CA GLY A 82 -0.86 43.02 18.79
C GLY A 82 0.28 43.42 19.75
N TYR A 83 1.50 42.92 19.50
CA TYR A 83 2.68 43.34 20.26
C TYR A 83 3.04 44.80 20.01
N MET A 84 3.03 45.26 18.75
CA MET A 84 3.33 46.67 18.38
C MET A 84 2.31 47.65 19.00
N THR A 85 1.07 47.25 19.20
CA THR A 85 0.04 48.05 19.83
C THR A 85 -0.02 47.91 21.35
N GLY A 86 0.89 47.10 21.95
CA GLY A 86 0.90 46.85 23.39
C GLY A 86 -0.21 45.93 23.90
N ASN A 87 -0.99 45.29 23.01
CA ASN A 87 -2.13 44.46 23.38
C ASN A 87 -1.76 43.03 23.83
N ILE A 88 -0.57 42.54 23.41
CA ILE A 88 -0.08 41.23 23.81
C ILE A 88 1.38 41.29 24.25
N PRO A 89 1.82 40.40 25.15
CA PRO A 89 3.20 40.33 25.59
C PRO A 89 4.13 39.78 24.52
N PHE A 90 5.41 40.13 24.55
CA PHE A 90 6.44 39.64 23.64
C PHE A 90 6.51 38.12 23.57
N LEU A 91 6.27 37.42 24.68
CA LEU A 91 6.26 35.98 24.76
C LEU A 91 5.24 35.35 23.77
N ALA A 92 4.04 35.94 23.66
CA ALA A 92 3.02 35.44 22.71
C ALA A 92 3.46 35.56 21.25
N LEU A 93 4.21 36.61 20.89
CA LEU A 93 4.82 36.74 19.56
C LEU A 93 5.88 35.64 19.32
N ILE A 94 6.73 35.36 20.30
CA ILE A 94 7.73 34.28 20.22
C ILE A 94 7.07 32.92 20.08
N GLU A 95 6.01 32.64 20.82
CA GLU A 95 5.25 31.39 20.71
C GLU A 95 4.61 31.22 19.32
N ALA A 96 4.04 32.29 18.75
CA ALA A 96 3.50 32.24 17.38
C ALA A 96 4.59 31.96 16.35
N GLN A 97 5.78 32.57 16.47
CA GLN A 97 6.94 32.32 15.61
C GLN A 97 7.43 30.87 15.72
N ARG A 98 7.57 30.37 16.94
CA ARG A 98 7.98 28.97 17.18
C ARG A 98 6.99 27.99 16.56
N SER A 99 5.70 28.24 16.77
CA SER A 99 4.63 27.40 16.17
C SER A 99 4.71 27.39 14.64
N LEU A 100 4.98 28.53 13.98
CA LEU A 100 5.15 28.57 12.53
C LEU A 100 6.35 27.73 12.07
N VAL A 101 7.48 27.75 12.78
CA VAL A 101 8.65 26.94 12.47
C VAL A 101 8.31 25.44 12.58
N GLU A 102 7.70 25.03 13.70
CA GLU A 102 7.29 23.65 13.91
C GLU A 102 6.30 23.14 12.85
N LEU A 103 5.34 23.98 12.43
CA LEU A 103 4.38 23.63 11.39
C LEU A 103 5.04 23.54 10.01
N ARG A 104 6.09 24.34 9.74
CA ARG A 104 6.91 24.17 8.52
C ARG A 104 7.62 22.82 8.49
N ASP A 105 8.26 22.44 9.58
CA ASP A 105 8.96 21.17 9.68
C ASP A 105 7.99 20.00 9.47
N ARG A 106 6.82 20.03 10.09
CA ARG A 106 5.75 19.04 9.89
C ARG A 106 5.26 19.00 8.44
N SER A 107 5.18 20.15 7.77
CA SER A 107 4.83 20.21 6.35
C SER A 107 5.86 19.52 5.46
N TYR A 108 7.15 19.71 5.70
CA TYR A 108 8.20 19.01 4.96
C TYR A 108 8.18 17.49 5.21
N LEU A 109 7.92 17.08 6.45
CA LEU A 109 7.74 15.67 6.78
C LEU A 109 6.54 15.06 6.05
N ALA A 110 5.41 15.77 5.97
CA ALA A 110 4.23 15.32 5.24
C ALA A 110 4.48 15.16 3.73
N ILE A 111 5.24 16.08 3.13
CA ILE A 111 5.66 15.99 1.72
C ILE A 111 6.58 14.78 1.52
N ALA A 112 7.59 14.62 2.37
CA ALA A 112 8.51 13.49 2.29
C ALA A 112 7.79 12.14 2.49
N ASP A 113 6.77 12.09 3.36
CA ASP A 113 5.96 10.88 3.57
C ASP A 113 5.12 10.56 2.32
N SER A 114 4.51 11.57 1.67
CA SER A 114 3.75 11.36 0.45
C SER A 114 4.62 10.77 -0.68
N GLU A 115 5.85 11.24 -0.84
CA GLU A 115 6.79 10.69 -1.83
C GLU A 115 7.23 9.26 -1.50
N ARG A 116 7.44 8.93 -0.22
CA ARG A 116 7.75 7.55 0.20
C ARG A 116 6.60 6.59 -0.08
N ARG A 117 5.36 7.00 0.22
CA ARG A 117 4.16 6.18 -0.04
C ARG A 117 3.94 5.99 -1.52
N ARG A 118 4.21 7.03 -2.33
CA ARG A 118 4.18 6.93 -3.79
C ARG A 118 5.20 5.91 -4.31
N ALA A 119 6.43 5.96 -3.85
CA ALA A 119 7.46 4.96 -4.20
C ALA A 119 7.07 3.54 -3.75
N THR A 120 6.38 3.41 -2.61
CA THR A 120 5.84 2.12 -2.15
C THR A 120 4.75 1.60 -3.10
N LEU A 121 3.84 2.45 -3.55
CA LEU A 121 2.82 2.08 -4.52
C LEU A 121 3.44 1.66 -5.87
N GLU A 122 4.44 2.39 -6.37
CA GLU A 122 5.19 2.04 -7.59
C GLU A 122 5.83 0.65 -7.47
N ARG A 123 6.40 0.34 -6.32
CA ARG A 123 6.97 -0.99 -6.05
C ARG A 123 5.91 -2.09 -6.04
N VAL A 124 4.75 -1.85 -5.45
CA VAL A 124 3.66 -2.85 -5.36
C VAL A 124 3.00 -3.07 -6.73
N VAL A 125 2.86 -2.02 -7.53
CA VAL A 125 2.33 -2.10 -8.91
C VAL A 125 3.35 -2.71 -9.87
N GLY A 126 4.64 -2.66 -9.54
CA GLY A 126 5.72 -3.21 -10.37
C GLY A 126 6.22 -2.27 -11.48
N GLY A 127 5.91 -0.98 -11.39
CA GLY A 127 6.36 0.01 -12.37
C GLY A 127 6.09 1.45 -11.95
N PRO A 128 6.70 2.42 -12.66
CA PRO A 128 6.51 3.83 -12.35
C PRO A 128 5.05 4.25 -12.59
N LEU A 129 4.53 5.05 -11.67
CA LEU A 129 3.22 5.67 -11.85
C LEU A 129 3.29 6.78 -12.89
N PRO A 130 2.23 6.96 -13.71
CA PRO A 130 2.17 8.10 -14.62
C PRO A 130 2.28 9.39 -13.81
N ASN A 131 3.26 10.25 -14.19
CA ASN A 131 3.43 11.53 -13.53
C ASN A 131 2.16 12.37 -13.73
N ALA A 132 1.56 12.81 -12.62
CA ALA A 132 0.40 13.71 -12.63
C ALA A 132 0.70 15.08 -13.33
N SER A 133 1.98 15.34 -13.69
CA SER A 133 2.44 16.57 -14.31
C SER A 133 2.41 16.56 -15.85
N THR A 134 2.08 15.43 -16.52
CA THR A 134 2.13 15.34 -17.99
C THR A 134 0.76 15.58 -18.67
N GLY A 135 -0.24 16.04 -17.90
CA GLY A 135 -1.56 16.42 -18.39
C GLY A 135 -1.71 17.94 -18.50
N ARG A 136 -1.00 18.56 -19.41
CA ARG A 136 -1.30 19.90 -19.95
C ARG A 136 -1.13 19.89 -21.45
#